data_f15eeae9d1a6e92ee73857f3dac3240b
#
_entry.id   f15eeae9d1a6e92ee73857f3dac3240b
#
_cell.length_a   1.000
_cell.length_b   1.000
_cell.length_c   1.000
_cell.angle_alpha   90.00
_cell.angle_beta   90.00
_cell.angle_gamma   90.00
#
_symmetry.space_group_name_H-M   'P 1'
#
loop_
_entity.id
_entity.type
_entity.pdbx_description
1 polymer ?
#
loop_
_entity_poly.entity_id
_entity_poly.type
_entity_poly.pdbx_seq_one_letter_code
_entity_poly.pdbx_strand_id
1 'polypeptide(L)'
;NAPVSSRLSDERFDVTHQTFERSSSQQQLVLQTLKDLIESHEDSSGSLRVLSGGCGSGILDKQLISALASSAGTFEYTGVDPNPVACHRFRENFKKLALPNVKLEVKTEAVESLSINEPFDVIQLTHALYYFKDPADTLGKLRRLLAPGGKLVIVHAPNEYLNQLSECFWSHHAEQDIWFSNRLEEHLVKQGIEFTSHRIHGEVDVTRCFEKGCPHGEKLLDFITQSDCRE
;
A
#
# COMPACT_ATOMS: atom_id res chain seq x y z
N ASN A 1 14.04 4.34 -31.53
CA ASN A 1 12.83 3.80 -30.91
C ASN A 1 13.29 2.90 -29.77
N ALA A 2 13.13 3.32 -28.52
CA ALA A 2 13.26 2.41 -27.40
C ALA A 2 12.19 1.31 -27.54
N PRO A 3 12.48 0.05 -27.20
CA PRO A 3 11.47 -0.97 -27.17
C PRO A 3 10.35 -0.51 -26.20
N VAL A 4 9.10 -0.55 -26.66
CA VAL A 4 7.95 -0.25 -25.81
C VAL A 4 7.80 -1.48 -24.92
N SER A 5 8.32 -1.41 -23.70
CA SER A 5 8.10 -2.47 -22.71
C SER A 5 6.62 -2.56 -22.37
N SER A 6 6.10 -3.76 -22.22
CA SER A 6 4.70 -3.98 -21.85
C SER A 6 4.45 -3.71 -20.35
N ARG A 7 3.22 -3.32 -20.02
CA ARG A 7 2.80 -3.22 -18.61
C ARG A 7 2.87 -4.60 -17.94
N LEU A 8 3.20 -4.62 -16.64
CA LEU A 8 3.21 -5.87 -15.86
C LEU A 8 1.82 -6.51 -15.80
N SER A 9 1.75 -7.84 -16.00
CA SER A 9 0.55 -8.62 -15.65
C SER A 9 0.35 -8.65 -14.14
N ASP A 10 -0.86 -8.98 -13.67
CA ASP A 10 -1.16 -9.09 -12.24
C ASP A 10 -0.24 -10.07 -11.51
N GLU A 11 0.06 -11.20 -12.13
CA GLU A 11 0.98 -12.21 -11.58
C GLU A 11 2.41 -11.70 -11.52
N ARG A 12 2.86 -11.01 -12.59
CA ARG A 12 4.22 -10.45 -12.63
C ARG A 12 4.37 -9.33 -11.63
N PHE A 13 3.40 -8.43 -11.55
CA PHE A 13 3.37 -7.35 -10.55
C PHE A 13 3.52 -7.91 -9.13
N ASP A 14 2.72 -8.91 -8.75
CA ASP A 14 2.76 -9.46 -7.41
C ASP A 14 4.12 -10.10 -7.07
N VAL A 15 4.74 -10.83 -8.01
CA VAL A 15 6.06 -11.44 -7.80
C VAL A 15 7.17 -10.39 -7.70
N THR A 16 7.11 -9.37 -8.54
CA THR A 16 8.12 -8.29 -8.58
C THR A 16 8.00 -7.38 -7.38
N HIS A 17 6.78 -7.05 -6.95
CA HIS A 17 6.49 -6.33 -5.71
C HIS A 17 7.06 -7.05 -4.49
N GLN A 18 6.82 -8.37 -4.35
CA GLN A 18 7.41 -9.14 -3.25
C GLN A 18 8.94 -9.12 -3.26
N THR A 19 9.56 -9.08 -4.45
CA THR A 19 11.02 -9.00 -4.57
C THR A 19 11.52 -7.64 -4.10
N PHE A 20 10.83 -6.56 -4.48
CA PHE A 20 11.13 -5.20 -4.02
C PHE A 20 10.99 -5.06 -2.50
N GLU A 21 9.88 -5.52 -1.93
CA GLU A 21 9.63 -5.50 -0.49
C GLU A 21 10.77 -6.16 0.31
N ARG A 22 11.26 -7.32 -0.16
CA ARG A 22 12.37 -8.06 0.49
C ARG A 22 13.73 -7.38 0.32
N SER A 23 13.88 -6.52 -0.67
CA SER A 23 15.11 -5.77 -0.97
C SER A 23 15.12 -4.38 -0.34
N SER A 24 14.01 -3.98 0.30
CA SER A 24 13.84 -2.69 0.95
C SER A 24 13.96 -2.81 2.46
N SER A 25 14.65 -1.85 3.09
CA SER A 25 14.78 -1.74 4.55
C SER A 25 13.58 -1.05 5.22
N GLN A 26 12.68 -0.44 4.45
CA GLN A 26 11.61 0.41 5.00
C GLN A 26 10.50 -0.36 5.74
N GLN A 27 10.31 -1.65 5.42
CA GLN A 27 9.15 -2.42 5.87
C GLN A 27 8.98 -2.42 7.39
N GLN A 28 10.06 -2.63 8.14
CA GLN A 28 10.00 -2.65 9.61
C GLN A 28 9.67 -1.29 10.20
N LEU A 29 10.22 -0.21 9.64
CA LEU A 29 9.94 1.16 10.09
C LEU A 29 8.50 1.55 9.81
N VAL A 30 7.99 1.21 8.63
CA VAL A 30 6.58 1.42 8.26
C VAL A 30 5.67 0.64 9.19
N LEU A 31 5.97 -0.64 9.44
CA LEU A 31 5.19 -1.48 10.35
C LEU A 31 5.11 -0.89 11.75
N GLN A 32 6.26 -0.46 12.32
CA GLN A 32 6.30 0.13 13.65
C GLN A 32 5.49 1.43 13.69
N THR A 33 5.67 2.29 12.70
CA THR A 33 4.92 3.56 12.62
C THR A 33 3.41 3.33 12.52
N LEU A 34 2.97 2.41 11.67
CA LEU A 34 1.55 2.06 11.55
C LEU A 34 0.99 1.50 12.87
N LYS A 35 1.73 0.60 13.50
CA LYS A 35 1.35 0.04 14.79
C LYS A 35 1.15 1.13 15.83
N ASP A 36 2.15 2.01 16.00
CA ASP A 36 2.09 3.09 17.00
C ASP A 36 0.93 4.05 16.75
N LEU A 37 0.66 4.39 15.47
CA LEU A 37 -0.46 5.25 15.09
C LEU A 37 -1.82 4.60 15.35
N ILE A 38 -1.95 3.30 15.13
CA ILE A 38 -3.19 2.56 15.39
C ILE A 38 -3.41 2.35 16.89
N GLU A 39 -2.36 1.94 17.62
CA GLU A 39 -2.45 1.76 19.08
C GLU A 39 -2.67 3.07 19.85
N SER A 40 -2.27 4.21 19.26
CA SER A 40 -2.58 5.54 19.81
C SER A 40 -4.02 6.01 19.53
N HIS A 41 -4.82 5.22 18.84
CA HIS A 41 -6.24 5.50 18.67
C HIS A 41 -6.97 5.11 19.96
N GLU A 42 -7.54 6.10 20.64
CA GLU A 42 -8.36 5.87 21.83
C GLU A 42 -9.75 5.37 21.41
N ASP A 43 -9.92 4.05 21.40
CA ASP A 43 -11.23 3.45 21.18
C ASP A 43 -12.00 3.32 22.48
N SER A 44 -13.12 4.03 22.57
CA SER A 44 -14.07 3.91 23.67
C SER A 44 -15.07 2.77 23.49
N SER A 45 -15.12 2.13 22.31
CA SER A 45 -16.08 1.05 21.98
C SER A 45 -15.54 -0.36 22.23
N GLY A 46 -14.22 -0.53 22.34
CA GLY A 46 -13.57 -1.82 22.55
C GLY A 46 -13.51 -2.71 21.30
N SER A 47 -13.82 -2.19 20.12
CA SER A 47 -13.76 -2.91 18.84
C SER A 47 -13.14 -2.04 17.75
N LEU A 48 -11.87 -2.27 17.45
CA LEU A 48 -11.10 -1.56 16.43
C LEU A 48 -11.50 -2.05 15.02
N ARG A 49 -11.79 -1.12 14.10
CA ARG A 49 -12.09 -1.41 12.68
C ARG A 49 -11.05 -0.75 11.77
N VAL A 50 -10.31 -1.56 11.06
CA VAL A 50 -9.22 -1.11 10.16
C VAL A 50 -9.55 -1.44 8.71
N LEU A 51 -9.38 -0.46 7.81
CA LEU A 51 -9.40 -0.65 6.36
C LEU A 51 -7.98 -0.50 5.79
N SER A 52 -7.54 -1.46 5.00
CA SER A 52 -6.32 -1.39 4.21
C SER A 52 -6.66 -1.31 2.72
N GLY A 53 -6.48 -0.13 2.13
CA GLY A 53 -6.71 0.11 0.71
C GLY A 53 -5.45 -0.14 -0.11
N GLY A 54 -5.57 -0.96 -1.18
CA GLY A 54 -4.41 -1.45 -1.95
C GLY A 54 -3.56 -2.42 -1.14
N CYS A 55 -4.22 -3.36 -0.44
CA CYS A 55 -3.55 -4.28 0.51
C CYS A 55 -2.62 -5.30 -0.17
N GLY A 56 -2.70 -5.48 -1.48
CA GLY A 56 -1.89 -6.44 -2.22
C GLY A 56 -2.00 -7.86 -1.65
N SER A 57 -0.87 -8.56 -1.56
CA SER A 57 -0.79 -9.91 -0.96
C SER A 57 -0.73 -9.92 0.57
N GLY A 58 -0.91 -8.77 1.21
CA GLY A 58 -1.00 -8.63 2.67
C GLY A 58 0.31 -8.92 3.41
N ILE A 59 1.48 -8.68 2.80
CA ILE A 59 2.78 -8.95 3.44
C ILE A 59 2.95 -8.07 4.68
N LEU A 60 2.74 -6.77 4.55
CA LEU A 60 2.79 -5.83 5.65
C LEU A 60 1.58 -6.01 6.59
N ASP A 61 0.39 -6.14 6.00
CA ASP A 61 -0.87 -6.31 6.75
C ASP A 61 -0.84 -7.51 7.68
N LYS A 62 -0.29 -8.64 7.23
CA LYS A 62 -0.12 -9.84 8.06
C LYS A 62 0.69 -9.56 9.32
N GLN A 63 1.78 -8.81 9.21
CA GLN A 63 2.62 -8.45 10.34
C GLN A 63 1.91 -7.47 11.27
N LEU A 64 1.24 -6.47 10.69
CA LEU A 64 0.45 -5.48 11.41
C LEU A 64 -0.69 -6.14 12.19
N ILE A 65 -1.48 -7.00 11.53
CA ILE A 65 -2.57 -7.76 12.14
C ILE A 65 -2.04 -8.62 13.30
N SER A 66 -0.91 -9.32 13.11
CA SER A 66 -0.32 -10.15 14.18
C SER A 66 0.14 -9.32 15.36
N ALA A 67 0.70 -8.13 15.12
CA ALA A 67 1.13 -7.23 16.18
C ALA A 67 -0.08 -6.67 16.96
N LEU A 68 -1.11 -6.18 16.26
CA LEU A 68 -2.33 -5.63 16.85
C LEU A 68 -3.16 -6.69 17.59
N ALA A 69 -3.20 -7.93 17.10
CA ALA A 69 -3.93 -9.02 17.74
C ALA A 69 -3.40 -9.37 19.14
N SER A 70 -2.15 -8.99 19.42
CA SER A 70 -1.52 -9.20 20.73
C SER A 70 -1.88 -8.12 21.76
N SER A 71 -2.22 -6.92 21.31
CA SER A 71 -2.51 -5.76 22.16
C SER A 71 -4.00 -5.38 22.19
N ALA A 72 -4.72 -5.62 21.09
CA ALA A 72 -6.14 -5.33 20.97
C ALA A 72 -7.02 -6.51 21.43
N GLY A 73 -8.24 -6.20 21.85
CA GLY A 73 -9.30 -7.19 22.05
C GLY A 73 -9.72 -7.83 20.72
N THR A 74 -11.01 -7.88 20.43
CA THR A 74 -11.50 -8.28 19.09
C THR A 74 -11.40 -7.10 18.13
N PHE A 75 -10.87 -7.31 16.91
CA PHE A 75 -10.91 -6.27 15.89
C PHE A 75 -11.27 -6.81 14.50
N GLU A 76 -11.76 -5.91 13.65
CA GLU A 76 -12.13 -6.19 12.29
C GLU A 76 -11.10 -5.56 11.33
N TYR A 77 -10.62 -6.34 10.39
CA TYR A 77 -9.67 -5.90 9.38
C TYR A 77 -10.21 -6.15 7.97
N THR A 78 -10.38 -5.09 7.19
CA THR A 78 -10.84 -5.18 5.81
C THR A 78 -9.71 -4.82 4.87
N GLY A 79 -9.23 -5.78 4.07
CA GLY A 79 -8.29 -5.53 2.98
C GLY A 79 -9.05 -5.35 1.66
N VAL A 80 -8.62 -4.39 0.83
CA VAL A 80 -9.21 -4.11 -0.49
C VAL A 80 -8.10 -3.99 -1.52
N ASP A 81 -8.16 -4.78 -2.59
CA ASP A 81 -7.20 -4.71 -3.70
C ASP A 81 -7.85 -5.23 -5.00
N PRO A 82 -7.65 -4.61 -6.16
CA PRO A 82 -8.22 -5.09 -7.42
C PRO A 82 -7.56 -6.36 -7.95
N ASN A 83 -6.32 -6.70 -7.51
CA ASN A 83 -5.59 -7.87 -8.00
C ASN A 83 -6.08 -9.17 -7.34
N PRO A 84 -6.75 -10.08 -8.08
CA PRO A 84 -7.32 -11.30 -7.51
C PRO A 84 -6.25 -12.28 -7.02
N VAL A 85 -5.06 -12.30 -7.65
CA VAL A 85 -3.95 -13.18 -7.27
C VAL A 85 -3.40 -12.76 -5.91
N ALA A 86 -3.19 -11.46 -5.73
CA ALA A 86 -2.73 -10.88 -4.48
C ALA A 86 -3.74 -11.11 -3.35
N CYS A 87 -5.02 -10.82 -3.58
CA CYS A 87 -6.08 -11.06 -2.60
C CYS A 87 -6.19 -12.54 -2.19
N HIS A 88 -6.05 -13.47 -3.15
CA HIS A 88 -6.05 -14.90 -2.84
C HIS A 88 -4.89 -15.25 -1.90
N ARG A 89 -3.68 -14.77 -2.19
CA ARG A 89 -2.50 -14.97 -1.34
C ARG A 89 -2.67 -14.37 0.06
N PHE A 90 -3.28 -13.20 0.16
CA PHE A 90 -3.55 -12.60 1.46
C PHE A 90 -4.44 -13.50 2.32
N ARG A 91 -5.57 -13.98 1.76
CA ARG A 91 -6.49 -14.89 2.47
C ARG A 91 -5.78 -16.17 2.94
N GLU A 92 -4.96 -16.79 2.08
CA GLU A 92 -4.22 -18.01 2.41
C GLU A 92 -3.13 -17.77 3.48
N ASN A 93 -2.44 -16.64 3.41
CA ASN A 93 -1.44 -16.28 4.39
C ASN A 93 -2.06 -15.98 5.76
N PHE A 94 -3.22 -15.34 5.78
CA PHE A 94 -3.92 -15.03 7.03
C PHE A 94 -4.47 -16.28 7.73
N LYS A 95 -5.05 -17.23 7.00
CA LYS A 95 -5.55 -18.50 7.56
C LYS A 95 -4.48 -19.22 8.41
N LYS A 96 -3.19 -19.06 8.06
CA LYS A 96 -2.07 -19.67 8.78
C LYS A 96 -1.77 -19.02 10.12
N LEU A 97 -2.30 -17.80 10.39
CA LEU A 97 -2.04 -17.09 11.64
C LEU A 97 -2.89 -17.59 12.81
N ALA A 98 -4.02 -18.23 12.53
CA ALA A 98 -4.94 -18.77 13.54
C ALA A 98 -5.28 -17.76 14.66
N LEU A 99 -5.67 -16.53 14.29
CA LEU A 99 -6.00 -15.42 15.20
C LEU A 99 -7.52 -15.38 15.44
N PRO A 100 -8.06 -15.96 16.52
CA PRO A 100 -9.49 -16.07 16.75
C PRO A 100 -10.17 -14.73 17.11
N ASN A 101 -9.38 -13.77 17.55
CA ASN A 101 -9.85 -12.41 17.90
C ASN A 101 -9.84 -11.43 16.74
N VAL A 102 -9.49 -11.89 15.52
CA VAL A 102 -9.44 -11.07 14.31
C VAL A 102 -10.46 -11.54 13.30
N LYS A 103 -11.37 -10.67 12.91
CA LYS A 103 -12.26 -10.88 11.77
C LYS A 103 -11.65 -10.23 10.54
N LEU A 104 -11.11 -11.04 9.63
CA LEU A 104 -10.58 -10.58 8.35
C LEU A 104 -11.60 -10.73 7.23
N GLU A 105 -11.82 -9.65 6.50
CA GLU A 105 -12.45 -9.65 5.18
C GLU A 105 -11.45 -9.14 4.13
N VAL A 106 -11.34 -9.81 2.97
CA VAL A 106 -10.53 -9.34 1.84
C VAL A 106 -11.43 -9.22 0.62
N LYS A 107 -11.58 -8.00 0.10
CA LYS A 107 -12.41 -7.68 -1.06
C LYS A 107 -11.54 -7.55 -2.31
N THR A 108 -11.94 -8.22 -3.38
CA THR A 108 -11.25 -8.14 -4.69
C THR A 108 -11.97 -7.11 -5.55
N GLU A 109 -11.70 -5.85 -5.26
CA GLU A 109 -12.29 -4.70 -5.96
C GLU A 109 -11.36 -3.48 -5.84
N ALA A 110 -11.54 -2.49 -6.71
CA ALA A 110 -10.82 -1.22 -6.58
C ALA A 110 -11.35 -0.42 -5.38
N VAL A 111 -10.46 0.31 -4.68
CA VAL A 111 -10.83 1.17 -3.54
C VAL A 111 -11.87 2.22 -3.96
N GLU A 112 -11.77 2.72 -5.19
CA GLU A 112 -12.71 3.68 -5.77
C GLU A 112 -14.14 3.14 -5.89
N SER A 113 -14.28 1.81 -6.03
CA SER A 113 -15.57 1.12 -6.17
C SER A 113 -16.15 0.67 -4.85
N LEU A 114 -15.39 0.81 -3.76
CA LEU A 114 -15.76 0.31 -2.45
C LEU A 114 -17.10 0.91 -1.99
N SER A 115 -18.04 0.02 -1.66
CA SER A 115 -19.35 0.39 -1.13
C SER A 115 -19.53 -0.23 0.25
N ILE A 116 -19.12 0.52 1.28
CA ILE A 116 -19.25 0.18 2.70
C ILE A 116 -19.88 1.37 3.39
N ASN A 117 -20.84 1.11 4.29
CA ASN A 117 -21.53 2.16 5.04
C ASN A 117 -21.05 2.28 6.49
N GLU A 118 -20.39 1.24 6.99
CA GLU A 118 -19.90 1.26 8.37
C GLU A 118 -18.56 2.02 8.44
N PRO A 119 -18.41 2.89 9.45
CA PRO A 119 -17.19 3.69 9.58
C PRO A 119 -16.00 2.84 10.07
N PHE A 120 -14.79 3.33 9.78
CA PHE A 120 -13.52 2.75 10.20
C PHE A 120 -12.81 3.68 11.19
N ASP A 121 -12.19 3.12 12.21
CA ASP A 121 -11.35 3.86 13.15
C ASP A 121 -10.02 4.24 12.51
N VAL A 122 -9.48 3.33 11.68
CA VAL A 122 -8.27 3.58 10.90
C VAL A 122 -8.44 3.12 9.47
N ILE A 123 -8.06 3.99 8.55
CA ILE A 123 -7.91 3.65 7.13
C ILE A 123 -6.44 3.84 6.78
N GLN A 124 -5.80 2.80 6.25
CA GLN A 124 -4.42 2.89 5.77
C GLN A 124 -4.31 2.71 4.26
N LEU A 125 -3.42 3.47 3.65
CA LEU A 125 -2.94 3.32 2.28
C LEU A 125 -1.42 3.23 2.32
N THR A 126 -0.85 2.07 2.02
CA THR A 126 0.60 1.89 2.01
C THR A 126 1.06 1.64 0.58
N HIS A 127 1.74 2.62 -0.01
CA HIS A 127 2.22 2.61 -1.39
C HIS A 127 1.13 2.28 -2.44
N ALA A 128 -0.12 2.66 -2.18
CA ALA A 128 -1.26 2.36 -3.04
C ALA A 128 -1.73 3.52 -3.90
N LEU A 129 -1.55 4.76 -3.42
CA LEU A 129 -2.15 5.96 -4.02
C LEU A 129 -1.70 6.23 -5.47
N TYR A 130 -0.52 5.72 -5.88
CA TYR A 130 0.01 5.84 -7.24
C TYR A 130 -0.91 5.23 -8.31
N TYR A 131 -1.69 4.23 -7.93
CA TYR A 131 -2.49 3.39 -8.83
C TYR A 131 -3.94 3.85 -8.94
N PHE A 132 -4.36 4.86 -8.15
CA PHE A 132 -5.73 5.35 -8.17
C PHE A 132 -5.98 6.22 -9.39
N LYS A 133 -7.14 6.03 -10.05
CA LYS A 133 -7.53 6.82 -11.22
C LYS A 133 -7.80 8.28 -10.87
N ASP A 134 -8.48 8.49 -9.75
CA ASP A 134 -8.76 9.81 -9.18
C ASP A 134 -8.41 9.80 -7.68
N PRO A 135 -7.13 10.09 -7.35
CA PRO A 135 -6.69 10.12 -5.96
C PRO A 135 -7.46 11.13 -5.11
N ALA A 136 -7.82 12.29 -5.67
CA ALA A 136 -8.51 13.34 -4.94
C ALA A 136 -9.92 12.91 -4.52
N ASP A 137 -10.72 12.38 -5.47
CA ASP A 137 -12.07 11.88 -5.17
C ASP A 137 -12.01 10.68 -4.21
N THR A 138 -11.05 9.76 -4.42
CA THR A 138 -10.88 8.58 -3.57
C THR A 138 -10.53 8.97 -2.14
N LEU A 139 -9.60 9.91 -1.93
CA LEU A 139 -9.31 10.44 -0.59
C LEU A 139 -10.54 11.07 0.06
N GLY A 140 -11.33 11.81 -0.71
CA GLY A 140 -12.59 12.36 -0.25
C GLY A 140 -13.59 11.28 0.18
N LYS A 141 -13.69 10.17 -0.54
CA LYS A 141 -14.52 9.01 -0.17
C LYS A 141 -14.01 8.34 1.09
N LEU A 142 -12.72 8.04 1.17
CA LEU A 142 -12.12 7.39 2.34
C LEU A 142 -12.29 8.21 3.61
N ARG A 143 -12.15 9.53 3.53
CA ARG A 143 -12.38 10.41 4.68
C ARG A 143 -13.82 10.34 5.20
N ARG A 144 -14.82 10.16 4.33
CA ARG A 144 -16.22 9.98 4.74
C ARG A 144 -16.50 8.64 5.41
N LEU A 145 -15.62 7.65 5.21
CA LEU A 145 -15.68 6.34 5.86
C LEU A 145 -15.00 6.32 7.23
N LEU A 146 -14.36 7.42 7.67
CA LEU A 146 -13.77 7.49 9.00
C LEU A 146 -14.85 7.66 10.07
N ALA A 147 -14.67 6.91 11.16
CA ALA A 147 -15.40 7.15 12.39
C ALA A 147 -15.06 8.54 12.99
N PRO A 148 -15.88 9.10 13.88
CA PRO A 148 -15.50 10.29 14.63
C PRO A 148 -14.17 10.08 15.37
N GLY A 149 -13.16 10.92 15.12
CA GLY A 149 -11.80 10.76 15.65
C GLY A 149 -10.93 9.74 14.91
N GLY A 150 -11.47 9.07 13.88
CA GLY A 150 -10.74 8.12 13.06
C GLY A 150 -9.59 8.75 12.28
N LYS A 151 -8.61 7.94 11.90
CA LYS A 151 -7.37 8.36 11.24
C LYS A 151 -7.25 7.79 9.82
N LEU A 152 -6.91 8.64 8.84
CA LEU A 152 -6.43 8.19 7.53
C LEU A 152 -4.90 8.27 7.53
N VAL A 153 -4.24 7.13 7.42
CA VAL A 153 -2.78 7.01 7.43
C VAL A 153 -2.31 6.65 6.01
N ILE A 154 -1.43 7.46 5.44
CA ILE A 154 -0.93 7.25 4.08
C ILE A 154 0.60 7.15 4.15
N VAL A 155 1.13 5.98 3.81
CA VAL A 155 2.57 5.77 3.59
C VAL A 155 2.85 5.91 2.11
N HIS A 156 3.68 6.89 1.75
CA HIS A 156 3.84 7.27 0.36
C HIS A 156 5.25 7.78 0.06
N ALA A 157 5.81 7.38 -1.07
CA ALA A 157 7.14 7.80 -1.44
C ALA A 157 7.15 9.22 -2.01
N PRO A 158 8.20 10.03 -1.77
CA PRO A 158 8.40 11.30 -2.43
C PRO A 158 8.87 11.11 -3.87
N ASN A 159 8.66 12.12 -4.73
CA ASN A 159 9.25 12.15 -6.07
C ASN A 159 10.73 12.57 -5.99
N GLU A 160 11.56 11.71 -5.40
CA GLU A 160 12.99 11.92 -5.20
C GLU A 160 13.77 10.67 -5.61
N TYR A 161 15.02 10.82 -6.05
CA TYR A 161 15.97 9.73 -6.35
C TYR A 161 15.40 8.64 -7.27
N LEU A 162 15.30 7.40 -6.76
CA LEU A 162 14.81 6.25 -7.51
C LEU A 162 13.38 6.45 -8.04
N ASN A 163 12.55 7.19 -7.31
CA ASN A 163 11.17 7.42 -7.70
C ASN A 163 11.04 8.37 -8.91
N GLN A 164 12.00 9.30 -9.10
CA GLN A 164 12.07 10.10 -10.32
C GLN A 164 12.37 9.24 -11.55
N LEU A 165 13.25 8.24 -11.39
CA LEU A 165 13.49 7.26 -12.44
C LEU A 165 12.22 6.45 -12.73
N SER A 166 11.56 5.96 -11.70
CA SER A 166 10.29 5.22 -11.83
C SER A 166 9.22 6.05 -12.56
N GLU A 167 9.06 7.32 -12.23
CA GLU A 167 8.11 8.22 -12.88
C GLU A 167 8.36 8.35 -14.39
N CYS A 168 9.64 8.41 -14.81
CA CYS A 168 9.99 8.48 -16.23
C CYS A 168 9.46 7.28 -17.03
N PHE A 169 9.44 6.09 -16.45
CA PHE A 169 8.90 4.89 -17.09
C PHE A 169 7.38 4.80 -16.94
N TRP A 170 6.85 5.03 -15.75
CA TRP A 170 5.42 4.95 -15.47
C TRP A 170 4.60 5.93 -16.31
N SER A 171 5.09 7.14 -16.52
CA SER A 171 4.41 8.15 -17.34
C SER A 171 4.11 7.68 -18.77
N HIS A 172 4.85 6.69 -19.29
CA HIS A 172 4.61 6.13 -20.63
C HIS A 172 3.42 5.14 -20.66
N HIS A 173 3.03 4.59 -19.50
CA HIS A 173 2.00 3.54 -19.37
C HIS A 173 0.85 3.95 -18.48
N ALA A 174 1.01 5.00 -17.68
CA ALA A 174 -0.04 5.46 -16.78
C ALA A 174 -1.13 6.20 -17.57
N GLU A 175 -2.37 5.81 -17.33
CA GLU A 175 -3.54 6.51 -17.88
C GLU A 175 -3.88 7.78 -17.09
N GLN A 176 -3.29 7.95 -15.92
CA GLN A 176 -3.52 9.03 -14.97
C GLN A 176 -2.20 9.66 -14.49
N ASP A 177 -2.31 10.83 -13.92
CA ASP A 177 -1.20 11.46 -13.22
C ASP A 177 -0.78 10.67 -11.99
N ILE A 178 0.49 10.31 -11.89
CA ILE A 178 1.05 9.61 -10.75
C ILE A 178 1.22 10.61 -9.60
N TRP A 179 0.61 10.32 -8.46
CA TRP A 179 0.79 11.11 -7.27
C TRP A 179 1.91 10.52 -6.40
N PHE A 180 2.93 11.31 -6.13
CA PHE A 180 3.91 11.09 -5.08
C PHE A 180 3.55 11.93 -3.84
N SER A 181 4.26 11.77 -2.73
CA SER A 181 3.90 12.42 -1.46
C SER A 181 3.87 13.95 -1.55
N ASN A 182 4.78 14.56 -2.29
CA ASN A 182 4.79 16.00 -2.51
C ASN A 182 3.48 16.51 -3.14
N ARG A 183 2.95 15.81 -4.15
CA ARG A 183 1.68 16.15 -4.77
C ARG A 183 0.48 15.90 -3.85
N LEU A 184 0.54 14.85 -3.05
CA LEU A 184 -0.45 14.58 -2.00
C LEU A 184 -0.48 15.73 -0.98
N GLU A 185 0.68 16.15 -0.47
CA GLU A 185 0.79 17.25 0.50
C GLU A 185 0.26 18.56 -0.08
N GLU A 186 0.62 18.91 -1.32
CA GLU A 186 0.08 20.08 -2.01
C GLU A 186 -1.46 20.04 -2.11
N HIS A 187 -2.02 18.86 -2.43
CA HIS A 187 -3.47 18.69 -2.49
C HIS A 187 -4.12 18.88 -1.12
N LEU A 188 -3.57 18.27 -0.05
CA LEU A 188 -4.09 18.41 1.31
C LEU A 188 -4.08 19.87 1.77
N VAL A 189 -2.97 20.59 1.54
CA VAL A 189 -2.85 22.03 1.84
C VAL A 189 -3.90 22.83 1.07
N LYS A 190 -4.04 22.60 -0.23
CA LYS A 190 -5.01 23.30 -1.08
C LYS A 190 -6.46 23.09 -0.64
N GLN A 191 -6.75 21.90 -0.09
CA GLN A 191 -8.09 21.58 0.44
C GLN A 191 -8.29 22.02 1.90
N GLY A 192 -7.29 22.63 2.53
CA GLY A 192 -7.37 23.04 3.94
C GLY A 192 -7.47 21.84 4.89
N ILE A 193 -6.92 20.69 4.51
CA ILE A 193 -6.93 19.48 5.32
C ILE A 193 -5.69 19.49 6.22
N GLU A 194 -5.91 19.49 7.53
CA GLU A 194 -4.82 19.34 8.49
C GLU A 194 -4.24 17.93 8.47
N PHE A 195 -2.93 17.81 8.47
CA PHE A 195 -2.21 16.55 8.51
C PHE A 195 -0.88 16.68 9.24
N THR A 196 -0.35 15.56 9.70
CA THR A 196 1.00 15.44 10.25
C THR A 196 1.83 14.59 9.30
N SER A 197 3.03 15.06 8.94
CA SER A 197 3.94 14.35 8.05
C SER A 197 5.16 13.86 8.83
N HIS A 198 5.54 12.59 8.62
CA HIS A 198 6.73 11.96 9.18
C HIS A 198 7.57 11.37 8.05
N ARG A 199 8.87 11.69 8.01
CA ARG A 199 9.77 11.11 7.01
C ARG A 199 10.40 9.82 7.54
N ILE A 200 10.20 8.72 6.80
CA ILE A 200 10.85 7.44 7.03
C ILE A 200 11.95 7.26 5.99
N HIS A 201 13.18 7.04 6.42
CA HIS A 201 14.30 6.76 5.52
C HIS A 201 14.39 5.25 5.28
N GLY A 202 14.15 4.85 4.03
CA GLY A 202 14.31 3.48 3.57
C GLY A 202 15.35 3.39 2.45
N GLU A 203 16.00 2.25 2.36
CA GLU A 203 16.98 1.93 1.32
C GLU A 203 16.51 0.71 0.54
N VAL A 204 16.84 0.66 -0.75
CA VAL A 204 16.63 -0.51 -1.60
C VAL A 204 17.98 -0.92 -2.18
N ASP A 205 18.37 -2.18 -1.97
CA ASP A 205 19.57 -2.73 -2.60
C ASP A 205 19.29 -3.08 -4.06
N VAL A 206 19.80 -2.24 -4.96
CA VAL A 206 19.69 -2.40 -6.42
C VAL A 206 20.94 -3.00 -7.05
N THR A 207 21.92 -3.48 -6.27
CA THR A 207 23.21 -4.00 -6.78
C THR A 207 22.99 -5.08 -7.83
N ARG A 208 22.06 -5.99 -7.60
CA ARG A 208 21.76 -7.09 -8.53
C ARG A 208 21.08 -6.67 -9.83
N CYS A 209 20.57 -5.44 -9.90
CA CYS A 209 20.03 -4.90 -11.17
C CYS A 209 21.11 -4.72 -12.23
N PHE A 210 22.40 -4.64 -11.84
CA PHE A 210 23.55 -4.48 -12.73
C PHE A 210 24.22 -5.82 -13.08
N GLU A 211 23.76 -6.94 -12.55
CA GLU A 211 24.25 -8.28 -12.84
C GLU A 211 23.47 -8.87 -14.03
N LYS A 212 24.16 -9.05 -15.16
CA LYS A 212 23.54 -9.60 -16.38
C LYS A 212 22.98 -11.01 -16.14
N GLY A 213 21.68 -11.19 -16.45
CA GLY A 213 20.99 -12.47 -16.32
C GLY A 213 20.69 -12.86 -14.87
N CYS A 214 20.69 -11.91 -13.95
CA CYS A 214 20.29 -12.14 -12.55
C CYS A 214 18.75 -12.05 -12.41
N PRO A 215 18.02 -13.16 -12.16
CA PRO A 215 16.56 -13.14 -12.09
C PRO A 215 16.00 -12.27 -10.95
N HIS A 216 16.79 -12.05 -9.91
CA HIS A 216 16.41 -11.14 -8.82
C HIS A 216 16.49 -9.68 -9.27
N GLY A 217 17.58 -9.30 -9.94
CA GLY A 217 17.77 -7.95 -10.47
C GLY A 217 16.75 -7.61 -11.55
N GLU A 218 16.43 -8.56 -12.44
CA GLU A 218 15.37 -8.41 -13.45
C GLU A 218 14.01 -8.11 -12.81
N LYS A 219 13.63 -8.85 -11.77
CA LYS A 219 12.38 -8.59 -11.04
C LYS A 219 12.35 -7.23 -10.35
N LEU A 220 13.48 -6.80 -9.78
CA LEU A 220 13.57 -5.46 -9.19
C LEU A 220 13.41 -4.37 -10.25
N LEU A 221 14.07 -4.51 -11.40
CA LEU A 221 13.93 -3.57 -12.51
C LEU A 221 12.49 -3.51 -13.01
N ASP A 222 11.86 -4.67 -13.23
CA ASP A 222 10.47 -4.73 -13.66
C ASP A 222 9.55 -3.96 -12.70
N PHE A 223 9.74 -4.14 -11.39
CA PHE A 223 8.94 -3.42 -10.40
C PHE A 223 9.23 -1.91 -10.41
N ILE A 224 10.50 -1.52 -10.42
CA ILE A 224 10.92 -0.11 -10.43
C ILE A 224 10.39 0.61 -11.66
N THR A 225 10.44 -0.02 -12.83
CA THR A 225 9.99 0.57 -14.09
C THR A 225 8.50 0.35 -14.37
N GLN A 226 7.83 -0.50 -13.59
CA GLN A 226 6.45 -0.97 -13.82
C GLN A 226 6.24 -1.57 -15.22
N SER A 227 7.28 -2.19 -15.74
CA SER A 227 7.34 -2.70 -17.11
C SER A 227 8.00 -4.07 -17.14
N ASP A 228 7.60 -4.95 -18.04
CA ASP A 228 8.32 -6.21 -18.29
C ASP A 228 9.57 -5.92 -19.11
N CYS A 229 10.74 -5.88 -18.46
CA CYS A 229 12.02 -5.57 -19.08
C CYS A 229 12.64 -6.77 -19.85
N ARG A 230 11.94 -7.91 -19.95
CA ARG A 230 12.38 -9.10 -20.67
C ARG A 230 12.00 -9.07 -22.16
N GLU A 231 11.10 -8.19 -22.56
CA GLU A 231 10.66 -7.94 -23.94
C GLU A 231 11.42 -6.72 -24.58
#